data_c1e30dd3a05913bae12730ed6d927b73
#
_entry.id   c1e30dd3a05913bae12730ed6d927b73
#
_cell.length_a   1.000
_cell.length_b   1.000
_cell.length_c   1.000
_cell.angle_alpha   90.00
_cell.angle_beta   90.00
_cell.angle_gamma   90.00
#
_symmetry.space_group_name_H-M   'P 1'
#
loop_
_entity.id
_entity.type
_entity.pdbx_description
1 polymer ?
#
loop_
_entity_poly.entity_id
_entity_poly.type
_entity_poly.pdbx_seq_one_letter_code
_entity_poly.pdbx_strand_id
1 'polypeptide(L)'
;MEIKTPVPPFTFDTAVQKIRMAEDAWNTRDPERVSLVYTEDTVWRNRAEFLHGRDQVKAFLIRKWLQELHYRLIKELWAFTEHRIAVRFAYECQDPSGHWKRAYGNENWEFNAQGFMMRRFASINDLAIDESERQFFWPLGRRPDGHPSLSDLGL
;
A
#
# COMPACT_ATOMS: atom_id res chain seq x y z
N MET A 1 18.93 16.47 8.48
CA MET A 1 18.28 15.79 7.33
C MET A 1 17.42 14.66 7.85
N GLU A 2 16.18 14.66 7.47
CA GLU A 2 15.26 13.58 7.87
C GLU A 2 15.56 12.29 7.12
N ILE A 3 15.49 11.17 7.82
CA ILE A 3 15.76 9.83 7.29
C ILE A 3 14.60 8.90 7.64
N LYS A 4 14.13 8.15 6.66
CA LYS A 4 13.11 7.11 6.82
C LYS A 4 13.76 5.74 6.71
N THR A 5 14.16 5.19 7.85
CA THR A 5 14.76 3.84 7.90
C THR A 5 13.71 2.75 7.64
N PRO A 6 14.12 1.60 7.08
CA PRO A 6 15.42 1.30 6.50
C PRO A 6 15.69 2.10 5.22
N VAL A 7 16.96 2.45 5.01
CA VAL A 7 17.39 3.21 3.83
C VAL A 7 18.05 2.28 2.80
N PRO A 8 18.08 2.67 1.50
CA PRO A 8 18.90 1.96 0.52
C PRO A 8 20.39 1.92 0.91
N PRO A 9 21.16 0.91 0.50
CA PRO A 9 20.73 -0.23 -0.31
C PRO A 9 19.95 -1.26 0.50
N PHE A 10 18.87 -1.78 -0.11
CA PHE A 10 18.03 -2.78 0.56
C PHE A 10 18.66 -4.17 0.53
N THR A 11 18.44 -4.90 1.61
CA THR A 11 18.60 -6.35 1.68
C THR A 11 17.22 -7.01 1.64
N PHE A 12 17.16 -8.34 1.57
CA PHE A 12 15.88 -9.04 1.69
C PHE A 12 15.14 -8.62 2.97
N ASP A 13 15.80 -8.64 4.12
CA ASP A 13 15.17 -8.33 5.40
C ASP A 13 14.69 -6.87 5.46
N THR A 14 15.48 -5.92 4.98
CA THR A 14 15.08 -4.52 5.00
C THR A 14 14.02 -4.20 3.96
N ALA A 15 14.01 -4.89 2.82
CA ALA A 15 12.92 -4.77 1.85
C ALA A 15 11.59 -5.27 2.45
N VAL A 16 11.60 -6.43 3.12
CA VAL A 16 10.42 -6.97 3.83
C VAL A 16 9.96 -5.99 4.91
N GLN A 17 10.87 -5.43 5.68
CA GLN A 17 10.55 -4.43 6.71
C GLN A 17 9.91 -3.19 6.10
N LYS A 18 10.44 -2.69 4.99
CA LYS A 18 9.90 -1.51 4.29
C LYS A 18 8.47 -1.74 3.81
N ILE A 19 8.20 -2.94 3.28
CA ILE A 19 6.86 -3.33 2.82
C ILE A 19 5.88 -3.38 3.99
N ARG A 20 6.28 -4.00 5.12
CA ARG A 20 5.41 -4.09 6.29
C ARG A 20 5.08 -2.70 6.85
N MET A 21 6.06 -1.81 6.89
CA MET A 21 5.85 -0.43 7.32
C MET A 21 4.85 0.31 6.42
N ALA A 22 4.94 0.11 5.09
CA ALA A 22 4.00 0.69 4.15
C ALA A 22 2.59 0.11 4.33
N GLU A 23 2.47 -1.21 4.47
CA GLU A 23 1.19 -1.86 4.75
C GLU A 23 0.55 -1.31 6.02
N ASP A 24 1.32 -1.21 7.11
CA ASP A 24 0.82 -0.70 8.39
C ASP A 24 0.37 0.76 8.27
N ALA A 25 1.13 1.60 7.57
CA ALA A 25 0.76 3.00 7.35
C ALA A 25 -0.56 3.13 6.57
N TRP A 26 -0.71 2.41 5.47
CA TRP A 26 -1.93 2.44 4.67
C TRP A 26 -3.14 1.89 5.43
N ASN A 27 -2.96 0.88 6.26
CA ASN A 27 -4.03 0.33 7.10
C ASN A 27 -4.51 1.30 8.19
N THR A 28 -3.78 2.37 8.48
CA THR A 28 -4.28 3.45 9.34
C THR A 28 -5.38 4.26 8.68
N ARG A 29 -5.43 4.29 7.35
CA ARG A 29 -6.35 5.10 6.54
C ARG A 29 -6.21 6.59 6.87
N ASP A 30 -5.02 7.00 7.23
CA ASP A 30 -4.69 8.39 7.57
C ASP A 30 -3.89 9.02 6.42
N PRO A 31 -4.51 9.88 5.59
CA PRO A 31 -3.82 10.50 4.45
C PRO A 31 -2.59 11.30 4.83
N GLU A 32 -2.63 12.00 5.96
CA GLU A 32 -1.50 12.79 6.43
C GLU A 32 -0.32 11.88 6.76
N ARG A 33 -0.56 10.85 7.56
CA ARG A 33 0.48 9.89 7.96
C ARG A 33 1.09 9.17 6.76
N VAL A 34 0.26 8.69 5.84
CA VAL A 34 0.73 7.98 4.65
C VAL A 34 1.55 8.91 3.76
N SER A 35 1.14 10.16 3.59
CA SER A 35 1.84 11.10 2.72
C SER A 35 3.29 11.37 3.13
N LEU A 36 3.60 11.23 4.42
CA LEU A 36 4.93 11.53 4.96
C LEU A 36 6.01 10.52 4.55
N VAL A 37 5.66 9.36 3.99
CA VAL A 37 6.67 8.38 3.53
C VAL A 37 7.20 8.71 2.13
N TYR A 38 6.59 9.65 1.44
CA TYR A 38 6.96 10.05 0.08
C TYR A 38 7.77 11.33 0.06
N THR A 39 8.59 11.50 -1.00
CA THR A 39 9.27 12.78 -1.21
C THR A 39 8.25 13.88 -1.51
N GLU A 40 8.61 15.14 -1.27
CA GLU A 40 7.70 16.27 -1.55
C GLU A 40 7.32 16.36 -3.03
N ASP A 41 8.22 15.96 -3.92
CA ASP A 41 8.04 15.95 -5.37
C ASP A 41 7.70 14.56 -5.93
N THR A 42 7.23 13.65 -5.08
CA THR A 42 6.93 12.26 -5.47
C THR A 42 6.04 12.17 -6.71
N VAL A 43 6.26 11.15 -7.51
CA VAL A 43 5.47 10.88 -8.71
C VAL A 43 4.78 9.53 -8.58
N TRP A 44 3.47 9.53 -8.79
CA TRP A 44 2.65 8.33 -8.75
C TRP A 44 1.93 8.11 -10.07
N ARG A 45 1.73 6.85 -10.41
CA ARG A 45 0.59 6.41 -11.19
C ARG A 45 -0.18 5.40 -10.35
N ASN A 46 -1.46 5.65 -10.15
CA ASN A 46 -2.36 4.71 -9.48
C ASN A 46 -3.48 4.38 -10.45
N ARG A 47 -3.54 3.14 -10.93
CA ARG A 47 -4.39 2.75 -12.06
C ARG A 47 -4.03 3.61 -13.29
N ALA A 48 -4.94 4.44 -13.75
CA ALA A 48 -4.72 5.39 -14.86
C ALA A 48 -4.59 6.85 -14.38
N GLU A 49 -4.57 7.09 -13.08
CA GLU A 49 -4.43 8.42 -12.50
C GLU A 49 -2.98 8.73 -12.19
N PHE A 50 -2.49 9.88 -12.69
CA PHE A 50 -1.14 10.36 -12.46
C PHE A 50 -1.17 11.47 -11.41
N LEU A 51 -0.28 11.37 -10.41
CA LEU A 51 -0.17 12.33 -9.32
C LEU A 51 1.25 12.85 -9.22
N HIS A 52 1.39 14.12 -8.88
CA HIS A 52 2.68 14.75 -8.65
C HIS A 52 2.64 15.55 -7.35
N GLY A 53 3.52 15.19 -6.42
CA GLY A 53 3.70 15.87 -5.14
C GLY A 53 2.79 15.35 -4.03
N ARG A 54 3.23 15.56 -2.80
CA ARG A 54 2.52 15.11 -1.58
C ARG A 54 1.09 15.64 -1.48
N ASP A 55 0.83 16.87 -1.91
CA ASP A 55 -0.50 17.45 -1.79
C ASP A 55 -1.50 16.70 -2.67
N GLN A 56 -1.11 16.34 -3.89
CA GLN A 56 -1.95 15.52 -4.76
C GLN A 56 -2.13 14.10 -4.20
N VAL A 57 -1.09 13.53 -3.61
CA VAL A 57 -1.16 12.24 -2.93
C VAL A 57 -2.17 12.29 -1.77
N LYS A 58 -2.11 13.30 -0.92
CA LYS A 58 -3.07 13.47 0.18
C LYS A 58 -4.50 13.60 -0.33
N ALA A 59 -4.73 14.42 -1.34
CA ALA A 59 -6.06 14.60 -1.93
C ALA A 59 -6.60 13.27 -2.48
N PHE A 60 -5.76 12.49 -3.16
CA PHE A 60 -6.12 11.16 -3.64
C PHE A 60 -6.51 10.23 -2.49
N LEU A 61 -5.72 10.19 -1.41
CA LEU A 61 -5.96 9.30 -0.27
C LEU A 61 -7.23 9.68 0.49
N ILE A 62 -7.54 10.96 0.60
CA ILE A 62 -8.80 11.43 1.19
C ILE A 62 -9.99 10.88 0.38
N ARG A 63 -9.96 11.03 -0.96
CA ARG A 63 -11.01 10.49 -1.82
C ARG A 63 -11.12 8.98 -1.71
N LYS A 64 -9.97 8.29 -1.70
CA LYS A 64 -9.91 6.84 -1.63
C LYS A 64 -10.65 6.31 -0.40
N TRP A 65 -10.34 6.80 0.80
CA TRP A 65 -10.91 6.24 2.02
C TRP A 65 -12.29 6.77 2.38
N LEU A 66 -12.79 7.78 1.66
CA LEU A 66 -14.21 8.11 1.65
C LEU A 66 -15.04 7.11 0.83
N GLN A 67 -14.44 6.43 -0.14
CA GLN A 67 -15.12 5.46 -1.01
C GLN A 67 -14.81 4.01 -0.64
N GLU A 68 -13.68 3.75 -0.02
CA GLU A 68 -13.21 2.39 0.32
C GLU A 68 -13.27 2.23 1.84
N LEU A 69 -14.45 1.85 2.32
CA LEU A 69 -14.75 1.67 3.74
C LEU A 69 -14.28 0.30 4.22
N HIS A 70 -14.00 0.17 5.51
CA HIS A 70 -13.57 -1.09 6.12
C HIS A 70 -12.31 -1.68 5.46
N TYR A 71 -11.46 -0.82 4.96
CA TYR A 71 -10.25 -1.13 4.20
C TYR A 71 -9.25 -1.96 4.99
N ARG A 72 -8.82 -3.09 4.41
CA ARG A 72 -7.79 -3.97 4.95
C ARG A 72 -6.86 -4.42 3.84
N LEU A 73 -5.58 -4.19 4.02
CA LEU A 73 -4.55 -4.35 3.02
C LEU A 73 -3.50 -5.36 3.48
N ILE A 74 -3.09 -6.24 2.57
CA ILE A 74 -1.92 -7.11 2.75
C ILE A 74 -0.97 -6.88 1.58
N LYS A 75 0.30 -6.64 1.89
CA LYS A 75 1.39 -6.52 0.91
C LYS A 75 2.39 -7.65 1.07
N GLU A 76 3.05 -8.01 -0.02
CA GLU A 76 4.07 -9.06 -0.03
C GLU A 76 5.19 -8.68 -0.99
N LEU A 77 6.44 -8.94 -0.60
CA LEU A 77 7.60 -8.71 -1.44
C LEU A 77 7.56 -9.64 -2.65
N TRP A 78 7.78 -9.07 -3.85
CA TRP A 78 8.00 -9.85 -5.06
C TRP A 78 9.47 -9.89 -5.45
N ALA A 79 10.12 -8.72 -5.55
CA ALA A 79 11.54 -8.59 -5.90
C ALA A 79 12.07 -7.24 -5.40
N PHE A 80 13.39 -7.13 -5.31
CA PHE A 80 14.02 -5.86 -4.92
C PHE A 80 15.38 -5.71 -5.58
N THR A 81 15.82 -4.47 -5.68
CA THR A 81 17.20 -4.07 -6.01
C THR A 81 17.72 -3.15 -4.91
N GLU A 82 18.85 -2.51 -5.12
CA GLU A 82 19.44 -1.61 -4.10
C GLU A 82 18.48 -0.53 -3.62
N HIS A 83 17.67 0.05 -4.54
CA HIS A 83 16.79 1.17 -4.21
C HIS A 83 15.37 1.05 -4.78
N ARG A 84 15.01 -0.12 -5.29
CA ARG A 84 13.68 -0.41 -5.85
C ARG A 84 13.09 -1.66 -5.22
N ILE A 85 11.76 -1.63 -5.02
CA ILE A 85 11.03 -2.78 -4.48
C ILE A 85 9.80 -3.01 -5.34
N ALA A 86 9.61 -4.24 -5.80
CA ALA A 86 8.40 -4.69 -6.47
C ALA A 86 7.53 -5.44 -5.47
N VAL A 87 6.23 -5.10 -5.44
CA VAL A 87 5.30 -5.52 -4.40
C VAL A 87 4.04 -6.11 -5.03
N ARG A 88 3.58 -7.23 -4.48
CA ARG A 88 2.22 -7.73 -4.69
C ARG A 88 1.35 -7.23 -3.53
N PHE A 89 0.10 -6.89 -3.82
CA PHE A 89 -0.84 -6.58 -2.75
C PHE A 89 -2.26 -6.96 -3.12
N ALA A 90 -3.08 -7.10 -2.09
CA ALA A 90 -4.52 -7.15 -2.24
C ALA A 90 -5.15 -6.41 -1.07
N TYR A 91 -6.33 -5.83 -1.30
CA TYR A 91 -7.11 -5.27 -0.21
C TYR A 91 -8.58 -5.57 -0.39
N GLU A 92 -9.29 -5.62 0.74
CA GLU A 92 -10.74 -5.72 0.75
C GLU A 92 -11.33 -4.43 1.30
N CYS A 93 -12.44 -4.00 0.73
CA CYS A 93 -13.17 -2.83 1.18
C CYS A 93 -14.63 -2.90 0.75
N GLN A 94 -15.44 -2.05 1.36
CA GLN A 94 -16.86 -1.90 1.06
C GLN A 94 -17.10 -0.49 0.55
N ASP A 95 -17.88 -0.33 -0.53
CA ASP A 95 -18.26 0.99 -1.00
C ASP A 95 -19.37 1.59 -0.13
N PRO A 96 -19.70 2.90 -0.29
CA PRO A 96 -20.76 3.52 0.48
C PRO A 96 -22.17 2.92 0.24
N SER A 97 -22.35 2.18 -0.85
CA SER A 97 -23.60 1.46 -1.15
C SER A 97 -23.65 0.06 -0.53
N GLY A 98 -22.60 -0.36 0.17
CA GLY A 98 -22.55 -1.66 0.84
C GLY A 98 -21.98 -2.80 0.01
N HIS A 99 -21.46 -2.53 -1.18
CA HIS A 99 -20.87 -3.57 -2.04
C HIS A 99 -19.41 -3.82 -1.64
N TRP A 100 -19.06 -5.11 -1.52
CA TRP A 100 -17.70 -5.53 -1.22
C TRP A 100 -16.90 -5.78 -2.49
N LYS A 101 -15.61 -5.49 -2.43
CA LYS A 101 -14.66 -5.89 -3.47
C LYS A 101 -13.35 -6.35 -2.84
N ARG A 102 -12.61 -7.18 -3.59
CA ARG A 102 -11.19 -7.42 -3.38
C ARG A 102 -10.43 -6.88 -4.57
N ALA A 103 -9.45 -6.04 -4.30
CA ALA A 103 -8.59 -5.47 -5.33
C ALA A 103 -7.24 -6.18 -5.28
N TYR A 104 -6.75 -6.60 -6.44
CA TYR A 104 -5.44 -7.24 -6.60
C TYR A 104 -4.52 -6.26 -7.31
N GLY A 105 -3.32 -6.05 -6.77
CA GLY A 105 -2.39 -5.11 -7.33
C GLY A 105 -0.96 -5.58 -7.38
N ASN A 106 -0.24 -4.98 -8.32
CA ASN A 106 1.21 -5.02 -8.40
C ASN A 106 1.71 -3.59 -8.44
N GLU A 107 2.72 -3.29 -7.64
CA GLU A 107 3.28 -1.94 -7.62
C GLU A 107 4.80 -1.96 -7.61
N ASN A 108 5.37 -0.92 -8.20
CA ASN A 108 6.80 -0.70 -8.26
C ASN A 108 7.14 0.56 -7.46
N TRP A 109 8.11 0.44 -6.58
CA TRP A 109 8.59 1.52 -5.74
C TRP A 109 10.03 1.87 -6.04
N GLU A 110 10.36 3.16 -5.96
CA GLU A 110 11.74 3.64 -5.99
C GLU A 110 11.95 4.64 -4.85
N PHE A 111 13.09 4.49 -4.18
CA PHE A 111 13.44 5.28 -2.98
C PHE A 111 14.65 6.16 -3.23
N ASN A 112 14.70 7.31 -2.56
CA ASN A 112 15.91 8.12 -2.49
C ASN A 112 16.85 7.57 -1.40
N ALA A 113 18.05 8.16 -1.29
CA ALA A 113 19.06 7.71 -0.34
C ALA A 113 18.64 7.86 1.13
N GLN A 114 17.68 8.72 1.41
CA GLN A 114 17.16 8.96 2.77
C GLN A 114 15.99 8.01 3.11
N GLY A 115 15.59 7.15 2.20
CA GLY A 115 14.53 6.15 2.44
C GLY A 115 13.11 6.63 2.16
N PHE A 116 12.94 7.80 1.55
CA PHE A 116 11.62 8.27 1.10
C PHE A 116 11.30 7.71 -0.28
N MET A 117 10.04 7.35 -0.50
CA MET A 117 9.58 6.86 -1.80
C MET A 117 9.40 8.03 -2.76
N MET A 118 10.16 8.01 -3.86
CA MET A 118 10.13 9.06 -4.87
C MET A 118 9.23 8.72 -6.05
N ARG A 119 9.00 7.42 -6.32
CA ARG A 119 8.10 6.96 -7.39
C ARG A 119 7.30 5.76 -6.94
N ARG A 120 6.04 5.73 -7.34
CA ARG A 120 5.15 4.59 -7.12
C ARG A 120 4.27 4.40 -8.35
N PHE A 121 4.32 3.21 -8.94
CA PHE A 121 3.48 2.85 -10.07
C PHE A 121 2.67 1.62 -9.69
N ALA A 122 1.35 1.75 -9.61
CA ALA A 122 0.46 0.69 -9.20
C ALA A 122 -0.58 0.37 -10.25
N SER A 123 -0.63 -0.90 -10.65
CA SER A 123 -1.67 -1.48 -11.49
C SER A 123 -2.58 -2.34 -10.64
N ILE A 124 -3.89 -2.16 -10.76
CA ILE A 124 -4.87 -2.75 -9.84
C ILE A 124 -6.05 -3.28 -10.62
N ASN A 125 -6.48 -4.50 -10.29
CA ASN A 125 -7.67 -5.13 -10.82
C ASN A 125 -8.69 -5.34 -9.70
N ASP A 126 -9.94 -4.93 -9.91
CA ASP A 126 -11.01 -5.10 -8.95
C ASP A 126 -11.81 -6.38 -9.24
N LEU A 127 -12.20 -7.06 -8.17
CA LEU A 127 -13.14 -8.18 -8.20
C LEU A 127 -14.29 -7.86 -7.23
N ALA A 128 -15.52 -7.80 -7.75
CA ALA A 128 -16.70 -7.75 -6.88
C ALA A 128 -16.83 -9.09 -6.15
N ILE A 129 -17.03 -9.02 -4.84
CA ILE A 129 -17.20 -10.22 -3.99
C ILE A 129 -18.46 -10.08 -3.14
N ASP A 130 -19.02 -11.20 -2.68
CA ASP A 130 -20.00 -11.20 -1.61
C ASP A 130 -19.28 -11.04 -0.27
N GLU A 131 -19.98 -10.53 0.74
CA GLU A 131 -19.41 -10.41 2.10
C GLU A 131 -18.91 -11.77 2.61
N SER A 132 -19.59 -12.86 2.25
CA SER A 132 -19.19 -14.23 2.62
C SER A 132 -17.87 -14.69 2.00
N GLU A 133 -17.40 -14.00 0.95
CA GLU A 133 -16.15 -14.32 0.27
C GLU A 133 -14.95 -13.56 0.84
N ARG A 134 -15.16 -12.70 1.84
CA ARG A 134 -14.08 -11.96 2.49
C ARG A 134 -13.09 -12.92 3.15
N GLN A 135 -11.81 -12.57 3.08
CA GLN A 135 -10.70 -13.34 3.66
C GLN A 135 -9.84 -12.51 4.61
N PHE A 136 -10.01 -11.18 4.64
CA PHE A 136 -9.18 -10.29 5.46
C PHE A 136 -9.94 -9.93 6.74
N PHE A 137 -9.65 -10.65 7.81
CA PHE A 137 -10.37 -10.55 9.09
C PHE A 137 -9.42 -10.16 10.22
N TRP A 138 -9.39 -8.88 10.53
CA TRP A 138 -8.80 -8.34 11.75
C TRP A 138 -9.49 -7.02 12.08
N PRO A 139 -9.43 -6.52 13.34
CA PRO A 139 -9.94 -5.19 13.66
C PRO A 139 -9.28 -4.13 12.77
N LEU A 140 -10.00 -3.09 12.39
CA LEU A 140 -9.46 -2.03 11.55
C LEU A 140 -8.14 -1.51 12.10
N GLY A 141 -7.18 -1.26 11.21
CA GLY A 141 -5.84 -0.87 11.55
C GLY A 141 -4.81 -1.93 11.15
N ARG A 142 -3.75 -2.03 11.92
CA ARG A 142 -2.61 -2.90 11.64
C ARG A 142 -3.01 -4.38 11.60
N ARG A 143 -2.60 -5.08 10.54
CA ARG A 143 -2.79 -6.52 10.44
C ARG A 143 -1.98 -7.23 11.55
N PRO A 144 -2.58 -8.15 12.32
CA PRO A 144 -1.83 -8.93 13.30
C PRO A 144 -0.72 -9.77 12.64
N ASP A 145 0.40 -9.95 13.33
CA ASP A 145 1.54 -10.72 12.80
C ASP A 145 1.16 -12.16 12.46
N GLY A 146 0.22 -12.75 13.21
CA GLY A 146 -0.25 -14.11 12.98
C GLY A 146 -1.29 -14.27 11.87
N HIS A 147 -1.76 -13.18 11.27
CA HIS A 147 -2.72 -13.27 10.17
C HIS A 147 -2.03 -13.82 8.91
N PRO A 148 -2.68 -14.71 8.14
CA PRO A 148 -2.09 -15.26 6.93
C PRO A 148 -1.63 -14.19 5.94
N SER A 149 -0.54 -14.46 5.22
CA SER A 149 -0.04 -13.65 4.11
C SER A 149 -0.87 -13.88 2.85
N LEU A 150 -0.61 -13.11 1.79
CA LEU A 150 -1.24 -13.36 0.48
C LEU A 150 -0.93 -14.78 -0.01
N SER A 151 0.34 -15.19 0.07
CA SER A 151 0.76 -16.54 -0.35
C SER A 151 0.05 -17.62 0.46
N ASP A 152 -0.10 -17.44 1.77
CA ASP A 152 -0.82 -18.37 2.64
C ASP A 152 -2.30 -18.51 2.24
N LEU A 153 -2.90 -17.42 1.79
CA LEU A 153 -4.30 -17.39 1.36
C LEU A 153 -4.50 -17.85 -0.10
N GLY A 154 -3.41 -18.07 -0.83
CA GLY A 154 -3.48 -18.44 -2.24
C GLY A 154 -3.89 -17.29 -3.17
N LEU A 155 -3.63 -16.07 -2.76
CA LEU A 155 -4.01 -14.86 -3.48
C LEU A 155 -2.85 -14.25 -4.26
#